data_deb2c17f1edbe578442cb5a649a89852
#
_entry.id   deb2c17f1edbe578442cb5a649a89852
#
_cell.length_a   1.000
_cell.length_b   1.000
_cell.length_c   1.000
_cell.angle_alpha   90.00
_cell.angle_beta   90.00
_cell.angle_gamma   90.00
#
_symmetry.space_group_name_H-M   'P 1'
#
loop_
_entity.id
_entity.type
_entity.pdbx_description
1 polymer ?
#
loop_
_entity_poly.entity_id
_entity_poly.type
_entity_poly.pdbx_seq_one_letter_code
_entity_poly.pdbx_strand_id
1 'polypeptide(L)'
;PFLARFFSILDSNRDLSLALLGPNGDMDFVERIETLIASKFLKPSSLPATDTEIRYAYAFCLSGCIGMIKTWLSRTEHESPEAMAELTYHLIDNTTQEYIQNYIR
;
A
#
# COMPACT_ATOMS: atom_id res chain seq x y z
N PRO A 1 -13.68 -2.66 -3.94
CA PRO A 1 -13.36 -1.76 -4.61
C PRO A 1 -12.07 -1.14 -4.98
N PHE A 2 -11.60 -0.10 -4.31
CA PHE A 2 -10.39 0.56 -4.81
C PHE A 2 -9.17 -0.37 -4.81
N LEU A 3 -8.88 -1.03 -3.71
CA LEU A 3 -7.69 -1.88 -3.63
C LEU A 3 -7.76 -3.07 -4.59
N ALA A 4 -8.91 -3.72 -4.66
CA ALA A 4 -9.06 -4.85 -5.58
C ALA A 4 -8.84 -4.41 -7.03
N ARG A 5 -9.39 -3.28 -7.40
CA ARG A 5 -9.21 -2.71 -8.73
C ARG A 5 -7.75 -2.34 -8.98
N PHE A 6 -7.11 -1.74 -7.99
CA PHE A 6 -5.71 -1.36 -8.05
C PHE A 6 -4.80 -2.58 -8.26
N PHE A 7 -4.99 -3.63 -7.47
CA PHE A 7 -4.22 -4.86 -7.63
C PHE A 7 -4.50 -5.53 -8.96
N SER A 8 -5.74 -5.48 -9.44
CA SER A 8 -6.11 -6.04 -10.73
C SER A 8 -5.38 -5.34 -11.88
N ILE A 9 -5.25 -4.02 -11.82
CA ILE A 9 -4.53 -3.25 -12.84
C ILE A 9 -3.04 -3.62 -12.83
N LEU A 10 -2.45 -3.72 -11.65
CA LEU A 10 -1.04 -4.10 -11.55
C LEU A 10 -0.79 -5.51 -12.10
N ASP A 11 -1.69 -6.44 -11.81
CA ASP A 11 -1.57 -7.81 -12.27
C ASP A 11 -1.72 -7.91 -13.79
N SER A 12 -2.64 -7.14 -14.35
CA SER A 12 -2.84 -7.10 -15.81
C SER A 12 -1.62 -6.53 -16.55
N ASN A 13 -0.78 -5.77 -15.86
CA ASN A 13 0.42 -5.17 -16.41
C ASN A 13 1.65 -5.63 -15.63
N ARG A 14 1.69 -6.90 -15.31
CA ARG A 14 2.64 -7.48 -14.35
C ARG A 14 4.09 -7.17 -14.67
N ASP A 15 4.53 -7.47 -15.89
CA ASP A 15 5.94 -7.30 -16.26
C ASP A 15 6.35 -5.84 -16.21
N LEU A 16 5.50 -4.95 -16.70
CA LEU A 16 5.75 -3.51 -16.65
C LEU A 16 5.77 -3.02 -15.20
N SER A 17 4.81 -3.47 -14.39
CA SER A 17 4.73 -3.09 -12.97
C SER A 17 5.99 -3.50 -12.21
N LEU A 18 6.46 -4.73 -12.43
CA LEU A 18 7.69 -5.21 -11.81
C LEU A 18 8.91 -4.42 -12.25
N ALA A 19 8.97 -4.07 -13.53
CA ALA A 19 10.09 -3.27 -14.04
C ALA A 19 10.12 -1.88 -13.40
N LEU A 20 8.94 -1.25 -13.28
CA LEU A 20 8.84 0.10 -12.71
C LEU A 20 9.10 0.13 -11.20
N LEU A 21 8.79 -0.95 -10.50
CA LEU A 21 9.01 -1.07 -9.06
C LEU A 21 10.37 -1.63 -8.68
N GLY A 22 11.14 -2.13 -9.66
CA GLY A 22 12.42 -2.78 -9.40
C GLY A 22 13.57 -1.81 -9.19
N PRO A 23 14.79 -2.34 -9.03
CA PRO A 23 15.97 -1.53 -8.71
C PRO A 23 16.30 -0.47 -9.75
N ASN A 24 15.98 -0.75 -11.02
CA ASN A 24 16.19 0.20 -12.12
C ASN A 24 14.87 0.82 -12.55
N GLY A 25 13.91 0.86 -11.64
CA GLY A 25 12.59 1.34 -11.95
C GLY A 25 12.45 2.85 -11.87
N ASP A 26 11.21 3.29 -11.81
CA ASP A 26 10.85 4.71 -11.82
C ASP A 26 10.40 5.12 -10.42
N MET A 27 11.18 5.96 -9.76
CA MET A 27 10.85 6.46 -8.43
C MET A 27 9.57 7.29 -8.44
N ASP A 28 9.28 7.98 -9.53
CA ASP A 28 8.02 8.73 -9.65
C ASP A 28 6.83 7.79 -9.63
N PHE A 29 6.96 6.62 -10.25
CA PHE A 29 5.91 5.61 -10.23
C PHE A 29 5.64 5.13 -8.81
N VAL A 30 6.70 4.83 -8.06
CA VAL A 30 6.60 4.41 -6.66
C VAL A 30 5.91 5.50 -5.83
N GLU A 31 6.33 6.74 -5.99
CA GLU A 31 5.75 7.87 -5.25
C GLU A 31 4.28 8.07 -5.58
N ARG A 32 3.89 7.87 -6.83
CA ARG A 32 2.49 7.98 -7.22
C ARG A 32 1.63 6.90 -6.57
N ILE A 33 2.16 5.68 -6.48
CA ILE A 33 1.47 4.59 -5.77
C ILE A 33 1.33 4.94 -4.29
N GLU A 34 2.40 5.39 -3.67
CA GLU A 34 2.38 5.78 -2.26
C GLU A 34 1.38 6.90 -2.00
N THR A 35 1.38 7.92 -2.84
CA THR A 35 0.44 9.04 -2.73
C THR A 35 -1.00 8.56 -2.86
N LEU A 36 -1.25 7.67 -3.80
CA LEU A 36 -2.58 7.14 -4.04
C LEU A 36 -3.07 6.34 -2.82
N ILE A 37 -2.24 5.48 -2.28
CA ILE A 37 -2.58 4.69 -1.09
C ILE A 37 -2.83 5.62 0.09
N ALA A 38 -1.95 6.58 0.30
CA ALA A 38 -2.08 7.54 1.40
C ALA A 38 -3.40 8.32 1.30
N SER A 39 -3.74 8.79 0.11
CA SER A 39 -4.96 9.60 -0.07
C SER A 39 -6.23 8.79 0.15
N LYS A 40 -6.19 7.48 -0.09
CA LYS A 40 -7.39 6.63 0.01
C LYS A 40 -7.56 5.99 1.39
N PHE A 41 -6.47 5.70 2.09
CA PHE A 41 -6.55 4.88 3.30
C PHE A 41 -5.92 5.50 4.53
N LEU A 42 -4.94 6.36 4.37
CA LEU A 42 -4.15 6.85 5.49
C LEU A 42 -4.56 8.27 5.85
N LYS A 43 -5.24 8.41 6.97
CA LYS A 43 -5.63 9.72 7.47
C LYS A 43 -5.13 9.87 8.89
N PRO A 44 -4.72 11.08 9.28
CA PRO A 44 -4.26 11.29 10.65
C PRO A 44 -5.31 10.88 11.66
N SER A 45 -4.87 10.22 12.71
CA SER A 45 -5.75 9.86 13.81
C SER A 45 -6.15 11.09 14.59
N SER A 46 -7.34 11.07 15.17
CA SER A 46 -7.75 12.07 16.16
C SER A 46 -7.12 11.81 17.51
N LEU A 47 -6.47 10.65 17.70
CA LEU A 47 -5.78 10.32 18.93
C LEU A 47 -4.51 11.17 19.06
N PRO A 48 -4.06 11.45 20.29
CA PRO A 48 -2.84 12.23 20.48
C PRO A 48 -1.63 11.50 19.93
N ALA A 49 -1.12 11.99 18.82
CA ALA A 49 0.12 11.52 18.24
C ALA A 49 0.83 12.73 17.66
N THR A 50 2.14 12.75 17.76
CA THR A 50 2.90 13.87 17.20
C THR A 50 2.94 13.77 15.69
N ASP A 51 3.16 14.91 15.01
CA ASP A 51 3.33 14.91 13.56
C ASP A 51 4.47 14.01 13.13
N THR A 52 5.52 13.93 13.93
CA THR A 52 6.67 13.08 13.65
C THR A 52 6.29 11.60 13.71
N GLU A 53 5.53 11.22 14.73
CA GLU A 53 5.06 9.84 14.85
C GLU A 53 4.17 9.43 13.68
N ILE A 54 3.30 10.33 13.26
CA ILE A 54 2.42 10.11 12.12
C ILE A 54 3.24 9.91 10.85
N ARG A 55 4.29 10.71 10.66
CA ARG A 55 5.19 10.57 9.50
C ARG A 55 5.87 9.21 9.46
N TYR A 56 6.34 8.73 10.61
CA TYR A 56 6.96 7.40 10.67
C TYR A 56 5.95 6.30 10.39
N ALA A 57 4.74 6.43 10.92
CA ALA A 57 3.67 5.46 10.66
C ALA A 57 3.31 5.41 9.18
N TYR A 58 3.23 6.56 8.51
CA TYR A 58 3.00 6.63 7.07
C TYR A 58 4.12 5.96 6.30
N ALA A 59 5.37 6.31 6.62
CA ALA A 59 6.53 5.73 5.94
C ALA A 59 6.55 4.21 6.08
N PHE A 60 6.31 3.71 7.28
CA PHE A 60 6.25 2.28 7.56
C PHE A 60 5.16 1.60 6.73
N CYS A 61 3.97 2.16 6.75
CA CYS A 61 2.81 1.61 6.06
C CYS A 61 3.02 1.61 4.54
N LEU A 62 3.46 2.73 3.98
CA LEU A 62 3.63 2.86 2.54
C LEU A 62 4.75 1.97 2.01
N SER A 63 5.86 1.91 2.72
CA SER A 63 6.98 1.03 2.33
C SER A 63 6.56 -0.44 2.42
N GLY A 64 5.78 -0.78 3.44
CA GLY A 64 5.23 -2.13 3.56
C GLY A 64 4.32 -2.49 2.41
N CYS A 65 3.46 -1.57 1.99
CA CYS A 65 2.57 -1.79 0.85
C CYS A 65 3.35 -2.01 -0.45
N ILE A 66 4.39 -1.22 -0.69
CA ILE A 66 5.25 -1.39 -1.88
C ILE A 66 5.94 -2.75 -1.83
N GLY A 67 6.45 -3.13 -0.66
CA GLY A 67 7.08 -4.46 -0.49
C GLY A 67 6.12 -5.60 -0.76
N MET A 68 4.90 -5.51 -0.28
CA MET A 68 3.86 -6.50 -0.54
C MET A 68 3.55 -6.62 -2.02
N ILE A 69 3.40 -5.49 -2.70
CA ILE A 69 3.11 -5.46 -4.13
C ILE A 69 4.23 -6.16 -4.91
N LYS A 70 5.48 -5.82 -4.61
CA LYS A 70 6.62 -6.42 -5.30
C LYS A 70 6.70 -7.93 -5.06
N THR A 71 6.50 -8.35 -3.82
CA THR A 71 6.52 -9.76 -3.47
C THR A 71 5.41 -10.52 -4.19
N TRP A 72 4.20 -9.96 -4.20
CA TRP A 72 3.05 -10.58 -4.84
C TRP A 72 3.27 -10.73 -6.35
N LEU A 73 3.70 -9.65 -7.02
CA LEU A 73 3.92 -9.66 -8.46
C LEU A 73 5.06 -10.59 -8.87
N SER A 74 6.02 -10.83 -7.97
CA SER A 74 7.19 -11.66 -8.26
C SER A 74 6.89 -13.17 -8.22
N ARG A 75 5.78 -13.56 -7.62
CA ARG A 75 5.45 -14.98 -7.48
C ARG A 75 4.73 -15.50 -8.71
N THR A 76 5.09 -16.69 -9.15
CA THR A 76 4.46 -17.35 -10.30
C THR A 76 3.00 -17.68 -10.00
N GLU A 77 2.75 -18.26 -8.83
CA GLU A 77 1.41 -18.50 -8.34
C GLU A 77 1.16 -17.53 -7.18
N HIS A 78 0.14 -16.72 -7.30
CA HIS A 78 -0.10 -15.71 -6.30
C HIS A 78 -1.61 -15.52 -6.08
N GLU A 79 -1.91 -14.90 -4.98
CA GLU A 79 -3.27 -14.63 -4.55
C GLU A 79 -4.02 -13.77 -5.58
N SER A 80 -5.34 -13.85 -5.56
CA SER A 80 -6.16 -12.98 -6.42
C SER A 80 -6.03 -11.52 -5.99
N PRO A 81 -6.31 -10.58 -6.91
CA PRO A 81 -6.38 -9.16 -6.54
C PRO A 81 -7.31 -8.89 -5.37
N GLU A 82 -8.44 -9.60 -5.29
CA GLU A 82 -9.40 -9.44 -4.20
C GLU A 82 -8.81 -9.89 -2.86
N ALA A 83 -8.12 -11.03 -2.86
CA ALA A 83 -7.48 -11.53 -1.65
C ALA A 83 -6.37 -10.60 -1.19
N MET A 84 -5.59 -10.04 -2.12
CA MET A 84 -4.54 -9.09 -1.79
C MET A 84 -5.10 -7.78 -1.25
N ALA A 85 -6.21 -7.34 -1.80
CA ALA A 85 -6.88 -6.14 -1.31
C ALA A 85 -7.32 -6.31 0.14
N GLU A 86 -7.93 -7.43 0.45
CA GLU A 86 -8.39 -7.72 1.80
C GLU A 86 -7.23 -7.83 2.79
N LEU A 87 -6.18 -8.54 2.42
CA LEU A 87 -4.99 -8.67 3.26
C LEU A 87 -4.34 -7.32 3.52
N THR A 88 -4.18 -6.51 2.48
CA THR A 88 -3.59 -5.18 2.59
C THR A 88 -4.39 -4.30 3.54
N TYR A 89 -5.71 -4.33 3.39
CA TYR A 89 -6.61 -3.59 4.26
C TYR A 89 -6.41 -3.98 5.73
N HIS A 90 -6.39 -5.29 6.01
CA HIS A 90 -6.21 -5.77 7.38
C HIS A 90 -4.85 -5.40 7.96
N LEU A 91 -3.80 -5.49 7.16
CA LEU A 91 -2.46 -5.13 7.63
C LEU A 91 -2.35 -3.64 7.93
N ILE A 92 -2.91 -2.80 7.07
CA ILE A 92 -2.93 -1.34 7.32
C ILE A 92 -3.70 -1.06 8.60
N ASP A 93 -4.88 -1.61 8.74
CA ASP A 93 -5.72 -1.36 9.90
C ASP A 93 -5.05 -1.81 11.20
N ASN A 94 -4.52 -3.04 11.21
CA ASN A 94 -3.96 -3.61 12.44
C ASN A 94 -2.63 -2.99 12.85
N THR A 95 -1.89 -2.45 11.89
CA THR A 95 -0.54 -1.95 12.15
C THR A 95 -0.53 -0.48 12.52
N THR A 96 -1.45 0.30 11.98
CA THR A 96 -1.38 1.77 12.06
C THR A 96 -2.49 2.40 12.87
N GLN A 97 -3.41 1.65 13.42
CA GLN A 97 -4.63 2.21 14.03
C GLN A 97 -4.38 3.14 15.21
N GLU A 98 -3.24 3.05 15.87
CA GLU A 98 -2.89 3.95 16.98
C GLU A 98 -2.47 5.33 16.50
N TYR A 99 -1.90 5.42 15.31
CA TYR A 99 -1.31 6.65 14.79
C TYR A 99 -2.07 7.22 13.61
N ILE A 100 -2.65 6.33 12.81
CA ILE A 100 -3.40 6.70 11.63
C ILE A 100 -4.78 6.15 11.81
N GLN A 101 -5.74 7.03 11.96
CA GLN A 101 -7.09 6.58 12.19
C GLN A 101 -7.63 5.85 10.99
N ASN A 102 -8.19 4.69 11.25
CA ASN A 102 -8.97 3.99 10.29
C ASN A 102 -10.40 4.53 10.37
N TYR A 103 -10.79 5.29 9.37
CA TYR A 103 -12.10 5.93 9.35
C TYR A 103 -13.21 5.01 8.90
N ILE A 104 -12.89 3.76 8.67
CA ILE A 104 -13.87 2.78 8.25
C ILE A 104 -14.60 2.17 9.45
N ARG A 105 -14.21 2.55 10.60
CA ARG A 105 -14.92 2.15 11.81
C ARG A 105 -16.31 2.77 11.85
#